data_66fa5111a9a203183db11f5aec35f9f0
#
_entry.id   66fa5111a9a203183db11f5aec35f9f0
#
_cell.length_a   1.000
_cell.length_b   1.000
_cell.length_c   1.000
_cell.angle_alpha   90.00
_cell.angle_beta   90.00
_cell.angle_gamma   90.00
#
_symmetry.space_group_name_H-M   'P 1'
#
loop_
_entity.id
_entity.type
_entity.pdbx_description
1 polymer ?
#
loop_
_entity_poly.entity_id
_entity_poly.type
_entity_poly.pdbx_seq_one_letter_code
_entity_poly.pdbx_strand_id
1 'polypeptide(L)'
;NYFFKDKLFLDKTLKIWLLIICIFTLDIFIESYFGKNLFGYGGTYGERILSFFKDEPIAGGYLNAFCLILIGYLFTSHGLLHQNKIFLLSLIFLTAVILTGERSNSIKSLVGLLLFYFIYSEFSIKKKIISLAIGIILIFGLINSSEYLKDRFVGQIKSIKSISIDQDFNQYFKLYRSGFEVFKNYPIFGVGNKNYRVAACKYYHDRSVKEKKYYYCQTHPHQIYFELLSEHGLIG
;
A
#
# COMPACT_ATOMS: atom_id res chain seq x y z
N ASN A 1 -20.56 18.38 1.88
CA ASN A 1 -20.48 19.41 2.95
C ASN A 1 -21.37 19.18 4.17
N TYR A 2 -22.27 18.20 4.16
CA TYR A 2 -23.14 17.90 5.33
C TYR A 2 -22.36 17.21 6.46
N PHE A 3 -21.48 16.25 6.11
CA PHE A 3 -20.69 15.46 7.07
C PHE A 3 -19.76 16.28 7.96
N PHE A 4 -19.22 17.39 7.45
CA PHE A 4 -18.26 18.22 8.21
C PHE A 4 -18.92 19.32 9.06
N LYS A 5 -20.25 19.50 8.95
CA LYS A 5 -20.98 20.50 9.75
C LYS A 5 -21.34 19.97 11.13
N ASP A 6 -21.60 18.68 11.27
CA ASP A 6 -21.92 18.07 12.57
C ASP A 6 -20.65 17.46 13.19
N LYS A 7 -20.00 18.26 14.06
CA LYS A 7 -18.80 17.83 14.78
C LYS A 7 -19.03 16.58 15.64
N LEU A 8 -20.21 16.41 16.21
CA LEU A 8 -20.54 15.26 17.06
C LEU A 8 -20.66 13.98 16.23
N PHE A 9 -21.26 14.07 15.06
CA PHE A 9 -21.36 12.94 14.13
C PHE A 9 -19.98 12.51 13.61
N LEU A 10 -19.15 13.48 13.22
CA LEU A 10 -17.79 13.22 12.77
C LEU A 10 -16.95 12.55 13.88
N ASP A 11 -17.02 13.07 15.10
CA ASP A 11 -16.30 12.51 16.26
C ASP A 11 -16.73 11.05 16.53
N LYS A 12 -18.03 10.77 16.55
CA LYS A 12 -18.53 9.40 16.71
C LYS A 12 -18.05 8.47 15.59
N THR A 13 -18.13 8.93 14.36
CA THR A 13 -17.69 8.15 13.19
C THR A 13 -16.20 7.81 13.28
N LEU A 14 -15.34 8.78 13.59
CA LEU A 14 -13.91 8.56 13.71
C LEU A 14 -13.54 7.66 14.90
N LYS A 15 -14.29 7.71 16.00
CA LYS A 15 -14.13 6.77 17.13
C LYS A 15 -14.49 5.34 16.74
N ILE A 16 -15.56 5.15 15.97
CA ILE A 16 -15.95 3.83 15.47
C ILE A 16 -14.87 3.30 14.51
N TRP A 17 -14.38 4.14 13.61
CA TRP A 17 -13.30 3.75 12.70
C TRP A 17 -12.01 3.41 13.45
N LEU A 18 -11.67 4.17 14.49
CA LEU A 18 -10.53 3.86 15.34
C LEU A 18 -10.67 2.48 15.98
N LEU A 19 -11.83 2.15 16.51
CA LEU A 19 -12.11 0.82 17.08
C LEU A 19 -11.94 -0.27 16.02
N ILE A 20 -12.53 -0.11 14.84
CA ILE A 20 -12.42 -1.07 13.73
C ILE A 20 -10.95 -1.28 13.34
N ILE A 21 -10.19 -0.20 13.18
CA ILE A 21 -8.80 -0.27 12.80
C ILE A 21 -7.93 -0.90 13.91
N CYS A 22 -8.25 -0.67 15.18
CA CYS A 22 -7.56 -1.34 16.29
C CYS A 22 -7.83 -2.86 16.28
N ILE A 23 -9.08 -3.28 16.05
CA ILE A 23 -9.44 -4.71 15.92
C ILE A 23 -8.72 -5.33 14.72
N PHE A 24 -8.73 -4.64 13.58
CA PHE A 24 -8.04 -5.08 12.38
C PHE A 24 -6.52 -5.20 12.59
N THR A 25 -5.92 -4.24 13.28
CA THR A 25 -4.50 -4.25 13.66
C THR A 25 -4.18 -5.44 14.57
N LEU A 26 -5.04 -5.70 15.56
CA LEU A 26 -4.89 -6.85 16.45
C LEU A 26 -4.96 -8.18 15.68
N ASP A 27 -5.88 -8.30 14.73
CA ASP A 27 -6.01 -9.48 13.88
C ASP A 27 -4.75 -9.74 13.02
N ILE A 28 -4.13 -8.68 12.49
CA ILE A 28 -2.82 -8.78 11.80
C ILE A 28 -1.74 -9.35 12.72
N PHE A 29 -1.66 -8.91 13.97
CA PHE A 29 -0.70 -9.46 14.94
C PHE A 29 -1.00 -10.92 15.26
N ILE A 30 -2.28 -11.28 15.42
CA ILE A 30 -2.71 -12.66 15.67
C ILE A 30 -2.30 -13.55 14.50
N GLU A 31 -2.61 -13.16 13.27
CA GLU A 31 -2.25 -13.92 12.08
C GLU A 31 -0.72 -14.02 11.91
N SER A 32 0.01 -12.95 12.20
CA SER A 32 1.48 -12.94 12.14
C SER A 32 2.11 -13.93 13.13
N TYR A 33 1.50 -14.12 14.30
CA TYR A 33 2.03 -14.98 15.35
C TYR A 33 1.56 -16.43 15.24
N PHE A 34 0.27 -16.64 14.94
CA PHE A 34 -0.35 -17.96 14.91
C PHE A 34 -0.46 -18.55 13.50
N GLY A 35 -0.14 -17.79 12.44
CA GLY A 35 -0.32 -18.21 11.05
C GLY A 35 -1.77 -18.23 10.57
N LYS A 36 -2.72 -17.86 11.44
CA LYS A 36 -4.16 -17.77 11.13
C LYS A 36 -4.76 -16.58 11.86
N ASN A 37 -5.70 -15.92 11.20
CA ASN A 37 -6.45 -14.80 11.77
C ASN A 37 -7.59 -15.29 12.69
N LEU A 38 -8.36 -14.36 13.26
CA LEU A 38 -9.49 -14.63 14.16
C LEU A 38 -10.58 -15.53 13.51
N PHE A 39 -10.70 -15.52 12.18
CA PHE A 39 -11.67 -16.35 11.43
C PHE A 39 -11.07 -17.66 10.90
N GLY A 40 -9.81 -17.96 11.23
CA GLY A 40 -9.12 -19.17 10.77
C GLY A 40 -8.55 -19.08 9.36
N TYR A 41 -8.57 -17.90 8.73
CA TYR A 41 -7.91 -17.67 7.44
C TYR A 41 -6.42 -17.43 7.62
N GLY A 42 -5.62 -17.74 6.61
CA GLY A 42 -4.17 -17.48 6.57
C GLY A 42 -3.46 -18.47 5.64
N GLY A 43 -2.23 -18.14 5.25
CA GLY A 43 -1.36 -19.05 4.50
C GLY A 43 -1.68 -19.28 3.02
N THR A 44 -2.71 -18.63 2.47
CA THR A 44 -3.14 -18.82 1.07
C THR A 44 -2.20 -18.16 0.05
N TYR A 45 -1.48 -17.13 0.45
CA TYR A 45 -0.54 -16.38 -0.41
C TYR A 45 0.90 -16.39 0.11
N GLY A 46 1.40 -17.58 0.46
CA GLY A 46 2.67 -17.73 1.15
C GLY A 46 2.58 -17.18 2.57
N GLU A 47 3.55 -16.37 2.99
CA GLU A 47 3.58 -15.77 4.33
C GLU A 47 2.94 -14.38 4.40
N ARG A 48 2.16 -13.97 3.37
CA ARG A 48 1.45 -12.69 3.41
C ARG A 48 0.27 -12.74 4.36
N ILE A 49 0.15 -11.71 5.18
CA ILE A 49 -0.99 -11.55 6.08
C ILE A 49 -2.17 -10.99 5.29
N LEU A 50 -3.29 -11.69 5.37
CA LEU A 50 -4.52 -11.37 4.67
C LEU A 50 -5.56 -10.73 5.60
N SER A 51 -5.49 -11.01 6.89
CA SER A 51 -6.44 -10.59 7.90
C SER A 51 -7.88 -10.90 7.44
N PHE A 52 -8.81 -9.97 7.52
CA PHE A 52 -10.21 -10.18 7.14
C PHE A 52 -10.45 -10.34 5.63
N PHE A 53 -9.45 -10.15 4.80
CA PHE A 53 -9.58 -10.18 3.33
C PHE A 53 -9.35 -11.55 2.69
N LYS A 54 -9.43 -12.61 3.42
CA LYS A 54 -9.38 -14.02 3.04
C LYS A 54 -8.52 -14.39 1.81
N ASP A 55 -8.83 -13.80 0.64
CA ASP A 55 -8.23 -14.17 -0.66
C ASP A 55 -7.41 -13.05 -1.29
N GLU A 56 -7.33 -11.87 -0.65
CA GLU A 56 -6.65 -10.71 -1.23
C GLU A 56 -5.61 -10.11 -0.28
N PRO A 57 -4.34 -10.00 -0.69
CA PRO A 57 -3.27 -9.42 0.15
C PRO A 57 -3.31 -7.89 0.12
N ILE A 58 -4.39 -7.28 0.60
CA ILE A 58 -4.64 -5.82 0.63
C ILE A 58 -4.69 -5.24 2.04
N ALA A 59 -4.41 -6.05 3.07
CA ALA A 59 -4.51 -5.66 4.48
C ALA A 59 -3.66 -4.42 4.82
N GLY A 60 -2.43 -4.35 4.30
CA GLY A 60 -1.55 -3.20 4.50
C GLY A 60 -2.06 -1.94 3.79
N GLY A 61 -2.67 -2.08 2.60
CA GLY A 61 -3.30 -0.98 1.87
C GLY A 61 -4.48 -0.39 2.62
N TYR A 62 -5.34 -1.24 3.16
CA TYR A 62 -6.49 -0.84 3.97
C TYR A 62 -6.02 -0.09 5.23
N LEU A 63 -5.06 -0.64 5.97
CA LEU A 63 -4.53 -0.01 7.16
C LEU A 63 -3.88 1.35 6.84
N ASN A 64 -3.07 1.42 5.77
CA ASN A 64 -2.42 2.67 5.34
C ASN A 64 -3.43 3.77 4.98
N ALA A 65 -4.57 3.43 4.38
CA ALA A 65 -5.59 4.40 4.00
C ALA A 65 -6.22 5.13 5.20
N PHE A 66 -6.37 4.45 6.34
CA PHE A 66 -7.08 5.00 7.50
C PHE A 66 -6.17 5.48 8.64
N CYS A 67 -4.97 4.91 8.78
CA CYS A 67 -4.10 5.21 9.92
C CYS A 67 -3.75 6.69 10.06
N LEU A 68 -3.37 7.37 8.98
CA LEU A 68 -2.96 8.78 9.05
C LEU A 68 -4.14 9.69 9.43
N ILE A 69 -5.34 9.40 8.93
CA ILE A 69 -6.55 10.15 9.28
C ILE A 69 -6.85 10.00 10.78
N LEU A 70 -6.77 8.78 11.30
CA LEU A 70 -7.04 8.49 12.71
C LEU A 70 -5.98 9.08 13.65
N ILE A 71 -4.72 9.04 13.24
CA ILE A 71 -3.63 9.69 14.00
C ILE A 71 -3.86 11.20 14.03
N GLY A 72 -4.18 11.84 12.90
CA GLY A 72 -4.53 13.25 12.84
C GLY A 72 -5.71 13.60 13.73
N TYR A 73 -6.78 12.79 13.71
CA TYR A 73 -7.93 12.95 14.59
C TYR A 73 -7.54 12.89 16.07
N LEU A 74 -6.74 11.90 16.47
CA LEU A 74 -6.32 11.76 17.87
C LEU A 74 -5.49 12.96 18.36
N PHE A 75 -4.61 13.49 17.50
CA PHE A 75 -3.84 14.70 17.83
C PHE A 75 -4.73 15.93 18.01
N THR A 76 -5.75 16.10 17.17
CA THR A 76 -6.66 17.24 17.27
C THR A 76 -7.64 17.11 18.42
N SER A 77 -8.05 15.90 18.79
CA SER A 77 -9.06 15.65 19.82
C SER A 77 -8.50 15.61 21.25
N HIS A 78 -7.27 15.12 21.43
CA HIS A 78 -6.69 14.87 22.75
C HIS A 78 -5.53 15.79 23.14
N GLY A 79 -5.07 16.63 22.21
CA GLY A 79 -4.04 17.65 22.47
C GLY A 79 -2.69 17.08 22.92
N LEU A 80 -1.86 17.97 23.46
CA LEU A 80 -0.46 17.69 23.84
C LEU A 80 -0.27 16.63 24.94
N LEU A 81 -1.26 16.46 25.82
CA LEU A 81 -1.14 15.57 26.99
C LEU A 81 -1.03 14.07 26.61
N HIS A 82 -1.46 13.70 25.43
CA HIS A 82 -1.49 12.30 25.00
C HIS A 82 -0.52 11.99 23.84
N GLN A 83 0.37 12.89 23.49
CA GLN A 83 1.31 12.75 22.35
C GLN A 83 2.10 11.44 22.36
N ASN A 84 2.61 11.02 23.54
CA ASN A 84 3.39 9.79 23.65
C ASN A 84 2.54 8.54 23.37
N LYS A 85 1.25 8.54 23.76
CA LYS A 85 0.32 7.43 23.48
C LYS A 85 -0.03 7.37 22.01
N ILE A 86 -0.25 8.52 21.37
CA ILE A 86 -0.53 8.60 19.93
C ILE A 86 0.69 8.18 19.13
N PHE A 87 1.88 8.58 19.57
CA PHE A 87 3.13 8.13 18.96
C PHE A 87 3.27 6.60 19.04
N LEU A 88 3.03 6.01 20.23
CA LEU A 88 3.06 4.56 20.40
C LEU A 88 2.04 3.87 19.47
N LEU A 89 0.83 4.37 19.37
CA LEU A 89 -0.20 3.83 18.48
C LEU A 89 0.24 3.92 17.02
N SER A 90 0.89 5.02 16.63
CA SER A 90 1.46 5.18 15.28
C SER A 90 2.53 4.13 14.96
N LEU A 91 3.37 3.79 15.94
CA LEU A 91 4.35 2.72 15.80
C LEU A 91 3.69 1.34 15.69
N ILE A 92 2.63 1.09 16.46
CA ILE A 92 1.85 -0.15 16.38
C ILE A 92 1.23 -0.31 14.99
N PHE A 93 0.61 0.73 14.45
CA PHE A 93 0.05 0.71 13.10
C PHE A 93 1.13 0.50 12.03
N LEU A 94 2.26 1.21 12.13
CA LEU A 94 3.38 1.03 11.21
C LEU A 94 3.91 -0.41 11.25
N THR A 95 4.07 -0.98 12.45
CA THR A 95 4.47 -2.37 12.63
C THR A 95 3.51 -3.32 11.93
N ALA A 96 2.21 -3.15 12.12
CA ALA A 96 1.19 -3.98 11.48
C ALA A 96 1.26 -3.88 9.95
N VAL A 97 1.41 -2.68 9.37
CA VAL A 97 1.57 -2.52 7.91
C VAL A 97 2.83 -3.23 7.39
N ILE A 98 3.95 -3.17 8.12
CA ILE A 98 5.20 -3.87 7.72
C ILE A 98 5.01 -5.39 7.78
N LEU A 99 4.36 -5.90 8.82
CA LEU A 99 4.09 -7.33 8.98
C LEU A 99 3.25 -7.91 7.84
N THR A 100 2.37 -7.13 7.19
CA THR A 100 1.63 -7.61 6.01
C THR A 100 2.51 -7.95 4.81
N GLY A 101 3.79 -7.54 4.81
CA GLY A 101 4.72 -7.71 3.70
C GLY A 101 4.41 -6.84 2.47
N GLU A 102 3.52 -5.85 2.60
CA GLU A 102 3.17 -4.92 1.53
C GLU A 102 4.13 -3.73 1.47
N ARG A 103 5.22 -3.87 0.75
CA ARG A 103 6.33 -2.89 0.66
C ARG A 103 5.89 -1.47 0.33
N SER A 104 5.07 -1.32 -0.71
CA SER A 104 4.60 -0.01 -1.17
C SER A 104 3.81 0.72 -0.08
N ASN A 105 2.93 0.00 0.62
CA ASN A 105 2.11 0.57 1.70
C ASN A 105 2.93 0.82 2.97
N SER A 106 3.92 -0.02 3.27
CA SER A 106 4.87 0.21 4.36
C SER A 106 5.68 1.49 4.16
N ILE A 107 6.18 1.72 2.93
CA ILE A 107 6.92 2.95 2.60
C ILE A 107 6.00 4.17 2.68
N LYS A 108 4.79 4.09 2.11
CA LYS A 108 3.80 5.19 2.18
C LYS A 108 3.44 5.54 3.61
N SER A 109 3.16 4.54 4.45
CA SER A 109 2.86 4.75 5.88
C SER A 109 4.02 5.39 6.62
N LEU A 110 5.24 4.90 6.38
CA LEU A 110 6.44 5.47 6.98
C LEU A 110 6.64 6.94 6.59
N VAL A 111 6.62 7.23 5.28
CA VAL A 111 6.78 8.60 4.76
C VAL A 111 5.67 9.51 5.27
N GLY A 112 4.42 9.03 5.27
CA GLY A 112 3.27 9.78 5.78
C GLY A 112 3.42 10.13 7.27
N LEU A 113 3.84 9.17 8.10
CA LEU A 113 4.10 9.40 9.52
C LEU A 113 5.27 10.36 9.75
N LEU A 114 6.37 10.19 9.02
CA LEU A 114 7.52 11.09 9.11
C LEU A 114 7.12 12.52 8.75
N LEU A 115 6.44 12.72 7.62
CA LEU A 115 5.95 14.03 7.21
C LEU A 115 5.02 14.63 8.26
N PHE A 116 4.08 13.85 8.79
CA PHE A 116 3.18 14.30 9.84
C PHE A 116 3.94 14.78 11.09
N TYR A 117 4.88 13.99 11.60
CA TYR A 117 5.67 14.36 12.77
C TYR A 117 6.63 15.52 12.52
N PHE A 118 7.20 15.65 11.32
CA PHE A 118 8.06 16.78 10.97
C PHE A 118 7.30 18.08 10.78
N ILE A 119 6.13 18.04 10.14
CA ILE A 119 5.30 19.23 9.90
C ILE A 119 4.61 19.70 11.19
N TYR A 120 4.27 18.78 12.09
CA TYR A 120 3.59 19.13 13.33
C TYR A 120 4.50 19.98 14.21
N SER A 121 4.17 21.27 14.32
CA SER A 121 5.04 22.31 14.90
C SER A 121 5.28 22.17 16.40
N GLU A 122 4.36 21.51 17.13
CA GLU A 122 4.41 21.41 18.58
C GLU A 122 5.44 20.40 19.11
N PHE A 123 6.02 19.58 18.25
CA PHE A 123 7.11 18.70 18.65
C PHE A 123 8.44 19.43 18.65
N SER A 124 9.15 19.38 19.78
CA SER A 124 10.54 19.84 19.81
C SER A 124 11.42 19.04 18.84
N ILE A 125 12.45 19.67 18.30
CA ILE A 125 13.38 19.00 17.36
C ILE A 125 13.99 17.72 17.96
N LYS A 126 14.25 17.71 19.27
CA LYS A 126 14.75 16.53 19.98
C LYS A 126 13.76 15.37 19.89
N LYS A 127 12.47 15.62 20.14
CA LYS A 127 11.42 14.59 20.01
C LYS A 127 11.30 14.07 18.58
N LYS A 128 11.41 14.94 17.57
CA LYS A 128 11.39 14.55 16.15
C LYS A 128 12.55 13.61 15.81
N ILE A 129 13.76 13.94 16.25
CA ILE A 129 14.95 13.09 16.03
C ILE A 129 14.83 11.75 16.74
N ILE A 130 14.39 11.74 18.01
CA ILE A 130 14.19 10.49 18.77
C ILE A 130 13.13 9.62 18.11
N SER A 131 12.02 10.20 17.66
CA SER A 131 10.95 9.48 16.95
C SER A 131 11.46 8.84 15.67
N LEU A 132 12.27 9.56 14.90
CA LEU A 132 12.90 9.03 13.68
C LEU A 132 13.83 7.85 14.01
N ALA A 133 14.69 8.00 15.03
CA ALA A 133 15.61 6.95 15.44
C ALA A 133 14.85 5.68 15.89
N ILE A 134 13.81 5.84 16.72
CA ILE A 134 12.96 4.71 17.15
C ILE A 134 12.31 4.04 15.95
N GLY A 135 11.76 4.81 15.00
CA GLY A 135 11.16 4.27 13.79
C GLY A 135 12.14 3.46 12.94
N ILE A 136 13.36 3.95 12.75
CA ILE A 136 14.42 3.24 12.02
C ILE A 136 14.81 1.94 12.73
N ILE A 137 15.03 1.97 14.04
CA ILE A 137 15.40 0.79 14.85
C ILE A 137 14.27 -0.25 14.76
N LEU A 138 13.02 0.16 14.88
CA LEU A 138 11.86 -0.72 14.78
C LEU A 138 11.78 -1.39 13.41
N ILE A 139 11.90 -0.63 12.34
CA ILE A 139 11.87 -1.16 10.96
C ILE A 139 13.00 -2.17 10.75
N PHE A 140 14.23 -1.80 11.16
CA PHE A 140 15.38 -2.67 11.02
C PHE A 140 15.21 -3.96 11.83
N GLY A 141 14.71 -3.87 13.07
CA GLY A 141 14.39 -5.01 13.92
C GLY A 141 13.34 -5.93 13.28
N LEU A 142 12.24 -5.36 12.79
CA LEU A 142 11.17 -6.13 12.14
C LEU A 142 11.64 -6.84 10.86
N ILE A 143 12.37 -6.13 9.99
CA ILE A 143 12.88 -6.74 8.75
C ILE A 143 13.82 -7.91 9.05
N ASN A 144 14.60 -7.83 10.13
CA ASN A 144 15.51 -8.91 10.51
C ASN A 144 14.88 -10.00 11.40
N SER A 145 13.64 -9.81 11.88
CA SER A 145 12.95 -10.80 12.73
C SER A 145 12.42 -12.00 11.97
N SER A 146 12.25 -11.91 10.64
CA SER A 146 11.70 -12.97 9.79
C SER A 146 12.46 -13.04 8.47
N GLU A 147 12.83 -14.26 8.04
CA GLU A 147 13.43 -14.49 6.71
C GLU A 147 12.50 -14.00 5.60
N TYR A 148 11.19 -14.22 5.75
CA TYR A 148 10.19 -13.71 4.82
C TYR A 148 10.26 -12.18 4.67
N LEU A 149 10.24 -11.42 5.77
CA LEU A 149 10.32 -9.95 5.71
C LEU A 149 11.66 -9.50 5.13
N LYS A 150 12.74 -10.18 5.49
CA LYS A 150 14.07 -9.90 4.95
C LYS A 150 14.12 -10.10 3.43
N ASP A 151 13.57 -11.19 2.92
CA ASP A 151 13.50 -11.43 1.48
C ASP A 151 12.55 -10.46 0.79
N ARG A 152 11.42 -10.13 1.41
CA ARG A 152 10.46 -9.17 0.86
C ARG A 152 11.03 -7.76 0.75
N PHE A 153 11.76 -7.27 1.75
CA PHE A 153 12.24 -5.88 1.79
C PHE A 153 13.68 -5.70 1.30
N VAL A 154 14.56 -6.68 1.53
CA VAL A 154 16.00 -6.60 1.21
C VAL A 154 16.38 -7.47 0.02
N GLY A 155 15.81 -8.68 -0.07
CA GLY A 155 16.16 -9.65 -1.13
C GLY A 155 15.96 -9.07 -2.53
N GLN A 156 14.85 -8.37 -2.76
CA GLN A 156 14.61 -7.72 -4.05
C GLN A 156 15.52 -6.52 -4.34
N ILE A 157 16.02 -5.81 -3.35
CA ILE A 157 17.03 -4.76 -3.56
C ILE A 157 18.35 -5.38 -4.02
N LYS A 158 18.68 -6.55 -3.47
CA LYS A 158 19.85 -7.31 -3.90
C LYS A 158 19.67 -7.88 -5.31
N SER A 159 18.48 -8.38 -5.64
CA SER A 159 18.16 -8.86 -6.98
C SER A 159 18.19 -7.73 -8.02
N ILE A 160 17.82 -6.50 -7.67
CA ILE A 160 18.00 -5.32 -8.55
C ILE A 160 19.48 -5.09 -8.89
N LYS A 161 20.42 -5.37 -7.98
CA LYS A 161 21.87 -5.24 -8.26
C LYS A 161 22.45 -6.40 -9.07
N SER A 162 21.84 -7.57 -9.05
CA SER A 162 22.25 -8.77 -9.78
C SER A 162 21.49 -8.97 -11.10
N ILE A 163 20.49 -8.15 -11.37
CA ILE A 163 19.72 -8.20 -12.61
C ILE A 163 20.64 -7.67 -13.74
N SER A 164 21.19 -8.57 -14.52
CA SER A 164 21.25 -8.33 -15.95
C SER A 164 19.83 -7.89 -16.34
N ILE A 165 19.72 -6.70 -16.91
CA ILE A 165 18.53 -5.91 -17.26
C ILE A 165 17.33 -6.72 -17.87
N ASP A 166 17.40 -8.04 -17.92
CA ASP A 166 16.62 -8.88 -18.81
C ASP A 166 15.44 -9.67 -18.23
N GLN A 167 15.30 -9.93 -16.92
CA GLN A 167 14.23 -10.88 -16.55
C GLN A 167 13.11 -10.37 -15.65
N ASP A 168 13.31 -9.73 -14.51
CA ASP A 168 12.19 -9.40 -13.60
C ASP A 168 11.80 -7.90 -13.55
N PHE A 169 12.73 -7.01 -13.70
CA PHE A 169 12.44 -5.58 -13.98
C PHE A 169 11.68 -5.46 -15.32
N ASN A 170 11.91 -6.37 -16.20
CA ASN A 170 11.28 -6.56 -17.49
C ASN A 170 9.75 -6.83 -17.39
N GLN A 171 9.22 -7.49 -16.32
CA GLN A 171 7.80 -7.82 -16.25
C GLN A 171 6.94 -6.57 -16.01
N TYR A 172 7.26 -5.74 -15.02
CA TYR A 172 6.56 -4.48 -14.79
C TYR A 172 6.71 -3.51 -15.96
N PHE A 173 7.90 -3.44 -16.54
CA PHE A 173 8.14 -2.62 -17.71
C PHE A 173 7.35 -3.09 -18.94
N LYS A 174 7.22 -4.39 -19.13
CA LYS A 174 6.36 -4.98 -20.17
C LYS A 174 4.88 -4.60 -19.95
N LEU A 175 4.42 -4.64 -18.70
CA LEU A 175 3.06 -4.26 -18.34
C LEU A 175 2.79 -2.76 -18.60
N TYR A 176 3.71 -1.89 -18.16
CA TYR A 176 3.62 -0.44 -18.39
C TYR A 176 3.65 -0.12 -19.88
N ARG A 177 4.57 -0.75 -20.61
CA ARG A 177 4.65 -0.61 -22.06
C ARG A 177 3.39 -1.08 -22.74
N SER A 178 2.82 -2.21 -22.35
CA SER A 178 1.56 -2.70 -22.88
C SER A 178 0.42 -1.70 -22.67
N GLY A 179 0.31 -1.07 -21.48
CA GLY A 179 -0.66 0.00 -21.25
C GLY A 179 -0.46 1.18 -22.17
N PHE A 180 0.79 1.59 -22.37
CA PHE A 180 1.11 2.69 -23.28
C PHE A 180 0.86 2.37 -24.77
N GLU A 181 1.12 1.13 -25.20
CA GLU A 181 0.80 0.71 -26.58
C GLU A 181 -0.71 0.67 -26.84
N VAL A 182 -1.50 0.21 -25.86
CA VAL A 182 -2.96 0.30 -25.95
C VAL A 182 -3.40 1.76 -26.05
N PHE A 183 -2.86 2.66 -25.23
CA PHE A 183 -3.14 4.09 -25.30
C PHE A 183 -2.81 4.68 -26.68
N LYS A 184 -1.67 4.34 -27.28
CA LYS A 184 -1.29 4.83 -28.63
C LYS A 184 -2.31 4.46 -29.70
N ASN A 185 -2.97 3.31 -29.57
CA ASN A 185 -4.01 2.89 -30.52
C ASN A 185 -5.35 3.59 -30.27
N TYR A 186 -5.60 4.06 -29.04
CA TYR A 186 -6.86 4.71 -28.64
C TYR A 186 -6.60 6.00 -27.85
N PRO A 187 -5.90 7.01 -28.43
CA PRO A 187 -5.36 8.11 -27.64
C PRO A 187 -6.41 9.09 -27.12
N ILE A 188 -7.57 9.21 -27.74
CA ILE A 188 -8.57 10.24 -27.42
C ILE A 188 -9.48 9.78 -26.28
N PHE A 189 -10.18 8.67 -26.46
CA PHE A 189 -11.19 8.18 -25.50
C PHE A 189 -10.80 6.86 -24.81
N GLY A 190 -9.62 6.31 -25.12
CA GLY A 190 -9.21 5.02 -24.62
C GLY A 190 -10.08 3.86 -25.14
N VAL A 191 -9.93 2.69 -24.50
CA VAL A 191 -10.71 1.48 -24.85
C VAL A 191 -11.96 1.31 -23.97
N GLY A 192 -12.21 2.22 -23.05
CA GLY A 192 -13.28 2.14 -22.05
C GLY A 192 -12.85 1.46 -20.76
N ASN A 193 -13.57 1.79 -19.69
CA ASN A 193 -13.26 1.29 -18.34
C ASN A 193 -13.23 -0.23 -18.31
N LYS A 194 -12.20 -0.82 -17.66
CA LYS A 194 -11.92 -2.26 -17.54
C LYS A 194 -11.73 -3.01 -18.88
N ASN A 195 -11.57 -2.30 -19.99
CA ASN A 195 -11.36 -2.90 -21.32
C ASN A 195 -9.89 -3.00 -21.73
N TYR A 196 -8.95 -2.46 -20.92
CA TYR A 196 -7.51 -2.67 -21.16
C TYR A 196 -7.19 -4.14 -21.43
N ARG A 197 -7.66 -5.06 -20.57
CA ARG A 197 -7.41 -6.50 -20.70
C ARG A 197 -7.90 -7.07 -22.03
N VAL A 198 -9.06 -6.62 -22.51
CA VAL A 198 -9.63 -7.10 -23.78
C VAL A 198 -8.74 -6.66 -24.95
N ALA A 199 -8.37 -5.38 -24.97
CA ALA A 199 -7.52 -4.82 -26.03
C ALA A 199 -6.11 -5.42 -26.00
N ALA A 200 -5.46 -5.45 -24.82
CA ALA A 200 -4.11 -6.00 -24.68
C ALA A 200 -4.03 -7.49 -25.04
N CYS A 201 -5.02 -8.30 -24.62
CA CYS A 201 -5.06 -9.71 -24.96
C CYS A 201 -5.36 -9.93 -26.44
N LYS A 202 -6.26 -9.16 -27.05
CA LYS A 202 -6.52 -9.22 -28.49
C LYS A 202 -5.23 -9.00 -29.29
N TYR A 203 -4.50 -7.93 -29.03
CA TYR A 203 -3.24 -7.63 -29.73
C TYR A 203 -2.13 -8.65 -29.40
N TYR A 204 -2.08 -9.16 -28.18
CA TYR A 204 -1.13 -10.20 -27.78
C TYR A 204 -1.33 -11.50 -28.57
N HIS A 205 -2.57 -11.91 -28.83
CA HIS A 205 -2.90 -13.13 -29.55
C HIS A 205 -2.98 -12.96 -31.08
N ASP A 206 -3.12 -11.73 -31.57
CA ASP A 206 -3.22 -11.46 -33.00
C ASP A 206 -1.86 -11.69 -33.70
N ARG A 207 -1.83 -12.66 -34.60
CA ARG A 207 -0.62 -13.01 -35.37
C ARG A 207 -0.23 -11.97 -36.40
N SER A 208 -1.14 -11.11 -36.80
CA SER A 208 -0.91 -10.05 -37.80
C SER A 208 -0.16 -8.83 -37.22
N VAL A 209 -0.17 -8.67 -35.89
CA VAL A 209 0.45 -7.52 -35.22
C VAL A 209 1.96 -7.67 -35.17
N LYS A 210 2.70 -6.86 -35.95
CA LYS A 210 4.17 -6.85 -35.97
C LYS A 210 4.81 -6.56 -34.61
N GLU A 211 4.16 -5.76 -33.78
CA GLU A 211 4.65 -5.31 -32.48
C GLU A 211 4.08 -6.11 -31.29
N LYS A 212 3.62 -7.34 -31.55
CA LYS A 212 3.04 -8.25 -30.56
C LYS A 212 3.86 -8.34 -29.25
N LYS A 213 5.19 -8.29 -29.32
CA LYS A 213 6.09 -8.31 -28.17
C LYS A 213 5.88 -7.20 -27.15
N TYR A 214 5.17 -6.15 -27.51
CA TYR A 214 4.91 -5.00 -26.64
C TYR A 214 3.58 -5.10 -25.90
N TYR A 215 2.72 -6.03 -26.27
CA TYR A 215 1.47 -6.29 -25.58
C TYR A 215 1.62 -7.43 -24.58
N TYR A 216 1.00 -7.28 -23.43
CA TYR A 216 1.01 -8.29 -22.39
C TYR A 216 -0.40 -8.54 -21.92
N CYS A 217 -0.89 -9.78 -22.13
CA CYS A 217 -2.27 -10.16 -21.80
C CYS A 217 -2.43 -10.33 -20.28
N GLN A 218 -2.84 -9.26 -19.62
CA GLN A 218 -3.09 -9.18 -18.17
C GLN A 218 -4.35 -8.36 -17.89
N THR A 219 -4.86 -8.46 -16.68
CA THR A 219 -6.08 -7.78 -16.25
C THR A 219 -5.94 -6.26 -16.22
N HIS A 220 -4.74 -5.75 -15.91
CA HIS A 220 -4.42 -4.33 -15.79
C HIS A 220 -2.89 -4.11 -15.92
N PRO A 221 -2.44 -2.91 -16.30
CA PRO A 221 -1.02 -2.64 -16.52
C PRO A 221 -0.20 -2.43 -15.24
N HIS A 222 -0.78 -2.66 -14.05
CA HIS A 222 -0.15 -2.50 -12.72
C HIS A 222 0.41 -1.09 -12.44
N GLN A 223 -0.07 -0.08 -13.17
CA GLN A 223 0.29 1.32 -12.94
C GLN A 223 -0.88 2.21 -13.36
N ILE A 224 -1.41 2.96 -12.40
CA ILE A 224 -2.67 3.71 -12.53
C ILE A 224 -2.68 4.71 -13.70
N TYR A 225 -1.55 5.39 -13.98
CA TYR A 225 -1.50 6.35 -15.08
C TYR A 225 -1.61 5.68 -16.45
N PHE A 226 -0.96 4.53 -16.63
CA PHE A 226 -1.08 3.77 -17.88
C PHE A 226 -2.45 3.10 -18.00
N GLU A 227 -3.07 2.73 -16.89
CA GLU A 227 -4.44 2.23 -16.86
C GLU A 227 -5.42 3.32 -17.28
N LEU A 228 -5.36 4.50 -16.67
CA LEU A 228 -6.19 5.65 -17.04
C LEU A 228 -5.98 6.05 -18.49
N LEU A 229 -4.74 6.17 -18.95
CA LEU A 229 -4.44 6.53 -20.34
C LEU A 229 -4.96 5.49 -21.33
N SER A 230 -4.81 4.20 -21.04
CA SER A 230 -5.28 3.13 -21.94
C SER A 230 -6.80 3.00 -21.96
N GLU A 231 -7.46 3.20 -20.81
CA GLU A 231 -8.90 3.01 -20.69
C GLU A 231 -9.70 4.26 -20.99
N HIS A 232 -9.20 5.45 -20.66
CA HIS A 232 -9.92 6.72 -20.83
C HIS A 232 -9.30 7.65 -21.89
N GLY A 233 -8.07 7.41 -22.30
CA GLY A 233 -7.37 8.29 -23.23
C GLY A 233 -7.02 9.64 -22.58
N LEU A 234 -6.93 10.68 -23.40
CA LEU A 234 -6.64 12.06 -22.97
C LEU A 234 -7.88 12.84 -22.53
N ILE A 235 -9.07 12.43 -22.95
CA ILE A 235 -10.32 13.20 -22.83
C ILE A 235 -11.38 12.40 -22.01
N GLY A 236 -11.29 11.10 -21.98
CA GLY A 236 -12.27 10.22 -21.35
C GLY A 236 -12.18 10.09 -19.82
#